data_54f171579f449e882093c9f53cee650e
#
_entry.id   54f171579f449e882093c9f53cee650e
#
_cell.length_a   1.000
_cell.length_b   1.000
_cell.length_c   1.000
_cell.angle_alpha   90.00
_cell.angle_beta   90.00
_cell.angle_gamma   90.00
#
_symmetry.space_group_name_H-M   'P 1'
#
loop_
_entity.id
_entity.type
_entity.pdbx_description
1 polymer ?
#
loop_
_entity_poly.entity_id
_entity_poly.type
_entity_poly.pdbx_seq_one_letter_code
_entity_poly.pdbx_strand_id
1 'polypeptide(L)'
;VATEPQELAYVAYTAARSAFFTATALATAAATGGASTVAERMERQGLRASEGQGVSAEGLARVLESQAELYRRDLDNIRQGLYRAPYDMHPSHRQWSPGFVADKARRLLRSSREIMQRRTKPEASTELRRTSTDAAAAEPGAGTLVAGAFAYPDTFLQNFHWQSDGWMSVRSARIYEFQTETLFQGSQDAMQRAALAPLGRYMAGRDASSMTLLEVAAGTGRFHTFIKDNYPSMRTTLSDLSPYYLGEARENVEYFADFNARVNPQRAMQPTSFVQAAAQDLPFPDASFDVVMNIYLFHEMEATQRAQAAAEMARCLKPGGLLVLNDSLQRGDRPEIDAVMHLFPANYHEPFYMEYTELDMQALFAGCGLQPVSVELAHVSKVWAFRKPTEEEVMTDVVGEAMAAMDD
;
A
#
# COMPACT_ATOMS: atom_id res chain seq x y z
N VAL A 1 12.20 -20.55 -16.05
CA VAL A 1 11.36 -20.70 -17.26
C VAL A 1 10.06 -21.31 -16.81
N ALA A 2 8.93 -20.64 -17.09
CA ALA A 2 7.61 -21.17 -16.77
C ALA A 2 7.35 -22.44 -17.60
N THR A 3 6.99 -23.52 -16.93
CA THR A 3 6.79 -24.84 -17.56
C THR A 3 5.32 -25.25 -17.61
N GLU A 4 4.49 -24.60 -16.79
CA GLU A 4 3.06 -24.86 -16.67
C GLU A 4 2.25 -23.79 -17.40
N PRO A 5 1.06 -24.10 -17.97
CA PRO A 5 0.22 -23.11 -18.66
C PRO A 5 -0.11 -21.88 -17.79
N GLN A 6 -0.31 -22.07 -16.48
CA GLN A 6 -0.59 -20.97 -15.54
C GLN A 6 0.62 -20.05 -15.37
N GLU A 7 1.82 -20.59 -15.37
CA GLU A 7 3.07 -19.82 -15.26
C GLU A 7 3.30 -19.00 -16.52
N LEU A 8 3.09 -19.59 -17.70
CA LEU A 8 3.17 -18.86 -18.96
C LEU A 8 2.14 -17.74 -19.02
N ALA A 9 0.91 -17.98 -18.56
CA ALA A 9 -0.12 -16.97 -18.47
C ALA A 9 0.28 -15.83 -17.51
N TYR A 10 0.89 -16.14 -16.37
CA TYR A 10 1.39 -15.15 -15.43
C TYR A 10 2.52 -14.29 -16.03
N VAL A 11 3.50 -14.91 -16.71
CA VAL A 11 4.59 -14.18 -17.37
C VAL A 11 4.05 -13.27 -18.47
N ALA A 12 3.13 -13.78 -19.30
CA ALA A 12 2.49 -12.97 -20.33
C ALA A 12 1.68 -11.80 -19.74
N TYR A 13 0.95 -12.04 -18.65
CA TYR A 13 0.19 -11.01 -17.93
C TYR A 13 1.07 -9.90 -17.38
N THR A 14 2.15 -10.24 -16.66
CA THR A 14 3.06 -9.24 -16.07
C THR A 14 3.80 -8.46 -17.16
N ALA A 15 4.24 -9.09 -18.21
CA ALA A 15 4.88 -8.45 -19.35
C ALA A 15 3.91 -7.47 -20.05
N ALA A 16 2.67 -7.88 -20.31
CA ALA A 16 1.65 -7.04 -20.93
C ALA A 16 1.29 -5.82 -20.05
N ARG A 17 1.15 -6.02 -18.73
CA ARG A 17 0.92 -4.91 -17.79
C ARG A 17 2.07 -3.93 -17.78
N SER A 18 3.31 -4.41 -17.63
CA SER A 18 4.49 -3.53 -17.62
C SER A 18 4.61 -2.75 -18.91
N ALA A 19 4.43 -3.38 -20.06
CA ALA A 19 4.46 -2.69 -21.36
C ALA A 19 3.35 -1.63 -21.47
N PHE A 20 2.13 -1.96 -21.07
CA PHE A 20 0.99 -1.06 -21.11
C PHE A 20 1.18 0.16 -20.20
N PHE A 21 1.56 -0.03 -18.95
CA PHE A 21 1.73 1.07 -18.00
C PHE A 21 2.98 1.90 -18.29
N THR A 22 4.06 1.32 -18.79
CA THR A 22 5.22 2.05 -19.29
C THR A 22 4.84 2.94 -20.47
N ALA A 23 4.12 2.41 -21.45
CA ALA A 23 3.63 3.20 -22.59
C ALA A 23 2.68 4.32 -22.12
N THR A 24 1.82 4.04 -21.15
CA THR A 24 0.90 5.03 -20.53
C THR A 24 1.68 6.13 -19.83
N ALA A 25 2.73 5.81 -19.08
CA ALA A 25 3.60 6.77 -18.40
C ALA A 25 4.30 7.71 -19.42
N LEU A 26 4.88 7.13 -20.48
CA LEU A 26 5.54 7.88 -21.54
C LEU A 26 4.57 8.80 -22.30
N ALA A 27 3.39 8.28 -22.65
CA ALA A 27 2.36 9.07 -23.33
C ALA A 27 1.85 10.21 -22.45
N THR A 28 1.67 9.97 -21.15
CA THR A 28 1.25 10.99 -20.18
C THR A 28 2.33 12.06 -20.02
N ALA A 29 3.59 11.69 -19.89
CA ALA A 29 4.71 12.61 -19.81
C ALA A 29 4.82 13.49 -21.07
N ALA A 30 4.70 12.90 -22.26
CA ALA A 30 4.69 13.64 -23.51
C ALA A 30 3.51 14.63 -23.60
N ALA A 31 2.30 14.21 -23.22
CA ALA A 31 1.09 15.04 -23.30
C ALA A 31 1.04 16.18 -22.27
N THR A 32 1.82 16.10 -21.20
CA THR A 32 1.87 17.10 -20.12
C THR A 32 3.11 17.99 -20.15
N GLY A 33 4.00 17.81 -21.11
CA GLY A 33 5.30 18.52 -21.17
C GLY A 33 6.27 18.07 -20.07
N GLY A 34 5.97 16.98 -19.38
CA GLY A 34 6.76 16.42 -18.28
C GLY A 34 7.98 15.61 -18.73
N ALA A 35 8.35 15.63 -19.99
CA ALA A 35 9.46 14.87 -20.56
C ALA A 35 10.86 15.43 -20.22
N SER A 36 10.95 16.39 -19.27
CA SER A 36 12.27 16.80 -18.77
C SER A 36 12.96 15.62 -18.09
N THR A 37 14.22 15.40 -18.43
CA THR A 37 15.04 14.35 -17.79
C THR A 37 15.12 14.57 -16.27
N VAL A 38 15.36 13.52 -15.53
CA VAL A 38 15.60 13.61 -14.07
C VAL A 38 16.72 14.61 -13.77
N ALA A 39 17.76 14.65 -14.61
CA ALA A 39 18.88 15.58 -14.51
C ALA A 39 18.43 17.05 -14.63
N GLU A 40 17.60 17.40 -15.62
CA GLU A 40 17.07 18.77 -15.81
C GLU A 40 16.16 19.19 -14.64
N ARG A 41 15.50 18.25 -13.98
CA ARG A 41 14.67 18.54 -12.78
C ARG A 41 15.54 18.81 -11.57
N MET A 42 16.61 18.03 -11.37
CA MET A 42 17.58 18.26 -10.29
C MET A 42 18.22 19.63 -10.41
N GLU A 43 18.64 20.01 -11.64
CA GLU A 43 19.26 21.29 -11.91
C GLU A 43 18.32 22.47 -11.64
N ARG A 44 17.03 22.35 -12.01
CA ARG A 44 16.00 23.38 -11.72
C ARG A 44 15.70 23.53 -10.23
N GLN A 45 15.93 22.51 -9.41
CA GLN A 45 15.72 22.55 -7.98
C GLN A 45 16.96 22.98 -7.19
N GLY A 46 18.03 23.40 -7.90
CA GLY A 46 19.30 23.76 -7.26
C GLY A 46 20.03 22.59 -6.61
N LEU A 47 19.53 21.39 -6.81
CA LEU A 47 20.18 20.14 -6.42
C LEU A 47 21.22 19.86 -7.53
N ARG A 48 22.43 20.41 -7.36
CA ARG A 48 23.54 19.96 -8.20
C ARG A 48 23.69 18.46 -7.95
N ALA A 49 23.52 17.67 -9.00
CA ALA A 49 24.10 16.35 -9.00
C ALA A 49 25.58 16.54 -8.65
N SER A 50 26.01 16.15 -7.47
CA SER A 50 27.44 15.89 -7.27
C SER A 50 27.82 14.93 -8.39
N GLU A 51 28.97 15.14 -9.01
CA GLU A 51 29.42 14.32 -10.14
C GLU A 51 29.24 12.85 -9.75
N GLY A 52 28.28 12.15 -10.36
CA GLY A 52 27.89 10.75 -10.07
C GLY A 52 26.48 10.51 -9.53
N GLN A 53 25.63 11.50 -9.19
CA GLN A 53 24.27 11.31 -8.61
C GLN A 53 23.10 11.45 -9.60
N GLY A 54 23.33 11.44 -10.88
CA GLY A 54 22.25 11.21 -11.87
C GLY A 54 21.83 9.72 -11.83
N VAL A 55 20.57 9.40 -12.14
CA VAL A 55 20.18 8.01 -12.41
C VAL A 55 21.05 7.52 -13.56
N SER A 56 22.11 6.80 -13.21
CA SER A 56 23.05 6.26 -14.19
C SER A 56 22.33 5.18 -15.02
N ALA A 57 22.84 4.89 -16.22
CA ALA A 57 22.35 3.75 -17.00
C ALA A 57 22.42 2.45 -16.18
N GLU A 58 23.39 2.33 -15.29
CA GLU A 58 23.51 1.23 -14.35
C GLU A 58 22.39 1.25 -13.30
N GLY A 59 22.07 2.39 -12.70
CA GLY A 59 20.94 2.54 -11.76
C GLY A 59 19.62 2.17 -12.41
N LEU A 60 19.38 2.60 -13.66
CA LEU A 60 18.18 2.21 -14.40
C LEU A 60 18.16 0.70 -14.67
N ALA A 61 19.29 0.10 -15.05
CA ALA A 61 19.37 -1.35 -15.23
C ALA A 61 19.06 -2.10 -13.93
N ARG A 62 19.53 -1.62 -12.77
CA ARG A 62 19.23 -2.21 -11.47
C ARG A 62 17.75 -2.11 -11.09
N VAL A 63 17.10 -0.99 -11.41
CA VAL A 63 15.65 -0.83 -11.23
C VAL A 63 14.87 -1.87 -12.05
N LEU A 64 15.23 -2.07 -13.31
CA LEU A 64 14.60 -3.08 -14.17
C LEU A 64 14.89 -4.51 -13.69
N GLU A 65 16.11 -4.77 -13.22
CA GLU A 65 16.49 -6.06 -12.64
C GLU A 65 15.66 -6.37 -11.38
N SER A 66 15.52 -5.38 -10.49
CA SER A 66 14.71 -5.54 -9.26
C SER A 66 13.20 -5.75 -9.56
N GLN A 67 12.67 -5.15 -10.64
CA GLN A 67 11.30 -5.42 -11.09
C GLN A 67 11.16 -6.87 -11.61
N ALA A 68 12.14 -7.34 -12.39
CA ALA A 68 12.15 -8.72 -12.85
C ALA A 68 12.30 -9.73 -11.70
N GLU A 69 13.09 -9.37 -10.66
CA GLU A 69 13.20 -10.14 -9.43
C GLU A 69 11.86 -10.21 -8.68
N LEU A 70 11.15 -9.09 -8.57
CA LEU A 70 9.81 -9.04 -7.97
C LEU A 70 8.86 -10.05 -8.64
N TYR A 71 8.77 -10.03 -9.98
CA TYR A 71 7.87 -10.93 -10.70
C TYR A 71 8.29 -12.41 -10.60
N ARG A 72 9.58 -12.71 -10.57
CA ARG A 72 10.07 -14.07 -10.30
C ARG A 72 9.65 -14.54 -8.93
N ARG A 73 9.84 -13.71 -7.89
CA ARG A 73 9.45 -14.04 -6.52
C ARG A 73 7.92 -14.15 -6.35
N ASP A 74 7.15 -13.28 -6.98
CA ASP A 74 5.67 -13.36 -6.99
C ASP A 74 5.22 -14.71 -7.58
N LEU A 75 5.81 -15.13 -8.71
CA LEU A 75 5.55 -16.44 -9.31
C LEU A 75 5.98 -17.60 -8.41
N ASP A 76 7.13 -17.51 -7.76
CA ASP A 76 7.61 -18.55 -6.86
C ASP A 76 6.74 -18.70 -5.62
N ASN A 77 6.23 -17.60 -5.06
CA ASN A 77 5.25 -17.62 -3.98
C ASN A 77 3.93 -18.29 -4.41
N ILE A 78 3.47 -18.03 -5.64
CA ILE A 78 2.30 -18.70 -6.23
C ILE A 78 2.57 -20.22 -6.39
N ARG A 79 3.75 -20.61 -6.88
CA ARG A 79 4.17 -22.02 -7.01
C ARG A 79 4.21 -22.75 -5.68
N GLN A 80 4.65 -22.06 -4.62
CA GLN A 80 4.70 -22.60 -3.26
C GLN A 80 3.31 -22.65 -2.60
N GLY A 81 2.27 -22.09 -3.24
CA GLY A 81 0.93 -22.04 -2.69
C GLY A 81 0.76 -21.06 -1.51
N LEU A 82 1.69 -20.10 -1.35
CA LEU A 82 1.56 -19.07 -0.32
C LEU A 82 0.37 -18.15 -0.60
N TYR A 83 0.08 -17.92 -1.88
CA TYR A 83 -1.12 -17.24 -2.36
C TYR A 83 -1.43 -17.61 -3.80
N ARG A 84 -2.62 -17.26 -4.23
CA ARG A 84 -3.14 -17.55 -5.58
C ARG A 84 -2.57 -16.61 -6.63
N ALA A 85 -2.55 -17.07 -7.88
CA ALA A 85 -2.32 -16.19 -9.03
C ALA A 85 -3.37 -15.06 -9.05
N PRO A 86 -3.00 -13.85 -9.50
CA PRO A 86 -3.91 -12.70 -9.49
C PRO A 86 -5.23 -12.99 -10.21
N TYR A 87 -6.35 -12.77 -9.53
CA TYR A 87 -7.69 -13.04 -10.07
C TYR A 87 -8.01 -12.21 -11.31
N ASP A 88 -7.38 -11.06 -11.44
CA ASP A 88 -7.56 -10.13 -12.55
C ASP A 88 -6.81 -10.54 -13.84
N MET A 89 -6.05 -11.62 -13.81
CA MET A 89 -5.60 -12.33 -15.03
C MET A 89 -6.78 -12.91 -15.82
N HIS A 90 -7.92 -13.14 -15.16
CA HIS A 90 -9.09 -13.74 -15.82
C HIS A 90 -9.63 -12.83 -16.93
N PRO A 91 -9.91 -13.36 -18.15
CA PRO A 91 -10.32 -12.53 -19.30
C PRO A 91 -11.59 -11.71 -19.10
N SER A 92 -12.48 -12.14 -18.20
CA SER A 92 -13.71 -11.40 -17.87
C SER A 92 -13.49 -10.26 -16.86
N HIS A 93 -12.27 -10.04 -16.38
CA HIS A 93 -12.00 -8.95 -15.46
C HIS A 93 -12.11 -7.60 -16.18
N ARG A 94 -12.64 -6.58 -15.48
CA ARG A 94 -12.90 -5.24 -16.07
C ARG A 94 -11.65 -4.56 -16.64
N GLN A 95 -10.44 -4.88 -16.15
CA GLN A 95 -9.21 -4.29 -16.66
C GLN A 95 -8.95 -4.60 -18.14
N TRP A 96 -9.56 -5.65 -18.70
CA TRP A 96 -9.46 -5.99 -20.11
C TRP A 96 -10.55 -5.31 -20.98
N SER A 97 -11.49 -4.59 -20.35
CA SER A 97 -12.51 -3.83 -21.06
C SER A 97 -11.94 -2.54 -21.66
N PRO A 98 -12.01 -2.36 -22.99
CA PRO A 98 -11.53 -1.14 -23.63
C PRO A 98 -12.18 0.14 -23.09
N GLY A 99 -13.47 0.08 -22.74
CA GLY A 99 -14.20 1.21 -22.14
C GLY A 99 -13.66 1.60 -20.76
N PHE A 100 -13.38 0.62 -19.91
CA PHE A 100 -12.78 0.85 -18.60
C PHE A 100 -11.37 1.47 -18.72
N VAL A 101 -10.52 0.90 -19.58
CA VAL A 101 -9.16 1.39 -19.80
C VAL A 101 -9.17 2.83 -20.36
N ALA A 102 -10.03 3.11 -21.34
CA ALA A 102 -10.17 4.44 -21.93
C ALA A 102 -10.67 5.49 -20.92
N ASP A 103 -11.57 5.12 -20.00
CA ASP A 103 -12.03 6.01 -18.93
C ASP A 103 -10.89 6.34 -17.95
N LYS A 104 -10.16 5.31 -17.48
CA LYS A 104 -9.02 5.50 -16.58
C LYS A 104 -7.91 6.32 -17.23
N ALA A 105 -7.57 6.08 -18.48
CA ALA A 105 -6.56 6.86 -19.22
C ALA A 105 -6.96 8.34 -19.39
N ARG A 106 -8.22 8.64 -19.69
CA ARG A 106 -8.73 10.02 -19.76
C ARG A 106 -8.65 10.74 -18.41
N ARG A 107 -9.01 10.05 -17.33
CA ARG A 107 -8.90 10.57 -15.95
C ARG A 107 -7.46 10.85 -15.57
N LEU A 108 -6.54 9.90 -15.86
CA LEU A 108 -5.11 10.07 -15.62
C LEU A 108 -4.55 11.30 -16.34
N LEU A 109 -4.85 11.46 -17.63
CA LEU A 109 -4.36 12.59 -18.40
C LEU A 109 -4.86 13.93 -17.85
N ARG A 110 -6.12 14.00 -17.40
CA ARG A 110 -6.68 15.19 -16.74
C ARG A 110 -5.96 15.47 -15.42
N SER A 111 -5.86 14.46 -14.55
CA SER A 111 -5.18 14.58 -13.25
C SER A 111 -3.72 15.00 -13.42
N SER A 112 -2.99 14.39 -14.35
CA SER A 112 -1.58 14.70 -14.60
C SER A 112 -1.36 16.15 -15.08
N ARG A 113 -2.27 16.71 -15.91
CA ARG A 113 -2.22 18.12 -16.30
C ARG A 113 -2.40 19.05 -15.11
N GLU A 114 -3.34 18.74 -14.22
CA GLU A 114 -3.57 19.54 -13.01
C GLU A 114 -2.37 19.44 -12.04
N ILE A 115 -1.82 18.26 -11.85
CA ILE A 115 -0.59 18.04 -11.07
C ILE A 115 0.56 18.90 -11.62
N MET A 116 0.79 18.88 -12.92
CA MET A 116 1.85 19.68 -13.54
C MET A 116 1.64 21.20 -13.37
N GLN A 117 0.40 21.67 -13.47
CA GLN A 117 0.07 23.07 -13.23
C GLN A 117 0.34 23.50 -11.79
N ARG A 118 0.10 22.64 -10.82
CA ARG A 118 0.31 22.92 -9.37
C ARG A 118 1.75 22.86 -8.96
N ARG A 119 2.52 21.92 -9.49
CA ARG A 119 3.99 21.86 -9.29
C ARG A 119 4.68 23.14 -9.69
N THR A 120 4.11 23.90 -10.61
CA THR A 120 4.64 25.20 -11.05
C THR A 120 4.12 26.39 -10.24
N LYS A 121 3.12 26.19 -9.37
CA LYS A 121 2.48 27.22 -8.53
C LYS A 121 2.25 26.71 -7.10
N PRO A 122 3.28 26.68 -6.26
CA PRO A 122 3.19 26.13 -4.89
C PRO A 122 2.15 26.84 -3.98
N GLU A 123 1.75 28.05 -4.32
CA GLU A 123 0.82 28.88 -3.52
C GLU A 123 -0.64 28.34 -3.55
N ALA A 124 -0.95 27.39 -4.41
CA ALA A 124 -2.29 26.79 -4.51
C ALA A 124 -2.63 25.80 -3.36
N SER A 125 -1.71 25.58 -2.41
CA SER A 125 -1.90 24.65 -1.27
C SER A 125 -2.92 25.14 -0.23
N THR A 126 -3.37 26.40 -0.31
CA THR A 126 -4.35 26.98 0.63
C THR A 126 -5.82 26.60 0.35
N GLU A 127 -6.14 25.98 -0.78
CA GLU A 127 -7.51 25.60 -1.14
C GLU A 127 -8.03 24.34 -0.41
N LEU A 128 -7.16 23.45 0.05
CA LEU A 128 -7.56 22.22 0.73
C LEU A 128 -8.26 22.46 2.07
N ARG A 129 -7.90 23.51 2.79
CA ARG A 129 -8.56 23.85 4.06
C ARG A 129 -10.03 24.24 3.92
N ARG A 130 -10.47 24.67 2.72
CA ARG A 130 -11.88 25.03 2.46
C ARG A 130 -12.72 23.82 2.11
N THR A 131 -12.15 22.85 1.39
CA THR A 131 -12.87 21.61 1.01
C THR A 131 -13.01 20.63 2.16
N SER A 132 -12.17 20.71 3.20
CA SER A 132 -12.24 19.83 4.38
C SER A 132 -13.48 20.10 5.25
N THR A 133 -13.97 21.34 5.30
CA THR A 133 -15.23 21.67 5.96
C THR A 133 -16.44 21.14 5.21
N ASP A 134 -16.37 21.07 3.87
CA ASP A 134 -17.42 20.49 3.04
C ASP A 134 -17.36 18.95 3.05
N ALA A 135 -16.17 18.36 3.21
CA ALA A 135 -15.98 16.92 3.31
C ALA A 135 -16.50 16.33 4.62
N ALA A 136 -16.40 17.09 5.73
CA ALA A 136 -17.02 16.69 7.00
C ALA A 136 -18.56 16.62 6.93
N ALA A 137 -19.17 17.24 5.91
CA ALA A 137 -20.62 17.20 5.64
C ALA A 137 -21.01 16.13 4.61
N ALA A 138 -20.03 15.42 3.98
CA ALA A 138 -20.33 14.35 3.06
C ALA A 138 -20.86 13.13 3.83
N GLU A 139 -22.10 12.73 3.57
CA GLU A 139 -22.69 11.53 4.16
C GLU A 139 -21.84 10.29 3.82
N PRO A 140 -21.38 9.52 4.82
CA PRO A 140 -20.74 8.23 4.55
C PRO A 140 -21.74 7.32 3.83
N GLY A 141 -21.29 6.59 2.83
CA GLY A 141 -22.14 5.61 2.14
C GLY A 141 -22.82 4.66 3.13
N ALA A 142 -24.05 4.26 2.86
CA ALA A 142 -24.84 3.38 3.73
C ALA A 142 -24.05 2.14 4.14
N GLY A 143 -23.87 1.95 5.46
CA GLY A 143 -23.10 0.83 6.04
C GLY A 143 -21.64 1.16 6.42
N THR A 144 -21.18 2.40 6.28
CA THR A 144 -19.89 2.85 6.84
C THR A 144 -20.13 3.25 8.30
N LEU A 145 -19.42 2.62 9.24
CA LEU A 145 -19.41 3.05 10.63
C LEU A 145 -18.52 4.29 10.72
N VAL A 146 -19.11 5.44 11.06
CA VAL A 146 -18.36 6.67 11.32
C VAL A 146 -18.16 6.77 12.83
N ALA A 147 -16.94 6.73 13.28
CA ALA A 147 -16.61 6.93 14.68
C ALA A 147 -16.51 8.46 14.97
N GLY A 148 -17.64 9.10 15.25
CA GLY A 148 -17.68 10.49 15.69
C GLY A 148 -17.45 11.55 14.59
N ALA A 149 -17.50 12.84 14.97
CA ALA A 149 -17.10 13.94 14.10
C ALA A 149 -15.56 13.96 14.02
N PHE A 150 -14.98 13.58 12.88
CA PHE A 150 -13.53 13.58 12.70
C PHE A 150 -12.99 15.01 12.56
N ALA A 151 -12.08 15.35 13.46
CA ALA A 151 -11.14 16.42 13.19
C ALA A 151 -9.97 15.81 12.38
N TYR A 152 -9.91 16.06 11.09
CA TYR A 152 -8.80 15.59 10.27
C TYR A 152 -7.50 16.27 10.73
N PRO A 153 -6.39 15.50 10.91
CA PRO A 153 -5.10 16.10 11.21
C PRO A 153 -4.66 17.06 10.09
N ASP A 154 -4.04 18.19 10.46
CA ASP A 154 -3.52 19.15 9.47
C ASP A 154 -2.54 18.49 8.48
N THR A 155 -1.80 17.50 8.95
CA THR A 155 -0.88 16.67 8.13
C THR A 155 -1.60 15.88 7.06
N PHE A 156 -2.84 15.44 7.31
CA PHE A 156 -3.68 14.73 6.34
C PHE A 156 -4.34 15.66 5.31
N LEU A 157 -4.55 16.93 5.68
CA LEU A 157 -5.19 17.96 4.86
C LEU A 157 -4.20 18.63 3.88
N GLN A 158 -3.26 17.86 3.36
CA GLN A 158 -2.30 18.34 2.36
C GLN A 158 -2.65 17.79 0.98
N ASN A 159 -2.17 18.46 -0.07
CA ASN A 159 -2.34 17.96 -1.43
C ASN A 159 -1.24 16.95 -1.79
N PHE A 160 -1.24 15.84 -1.06
CA PHE A 160 -0.37 14.71 -1.36
C PHE A 160 -0.40 14.37 -2.85
N HIS A 161 0.72 13.95 -3.40
CA HIS A 161 0.92 13.63 -4.81
C HIS A 161 0.55 14.79 -5.75
N TRP A 162 0.58 16.05 -5.25
CA TRP A 162 0.13 17.25 -5.96
C TRP A 162 -1.31 17.17 -6.47
N GLN A 163 -2.13 16.30 -5.93
CA GLN A 163 -3.53 16.23 -6.26
C GLN A 163 -4.29 17.42 -5.68
N SER A 164 -5.33 17.89 -6.40
CA SER A 164 -6.10 19.07 -6.00
C SER A 164 -6.73 18.95 -4.62
N ASP A 165 -7.14 17.74 -4.29
CA ASP A 165 -7.95 17.47 -3.13
C ASP A 165 -7.26 16.46 -2.19
N GLY A 166 -5.95 16.17 -2.40
CA GLY A 166 -5.24 15.13 -1.66
C GLY A 166 -6.05 13.83 -1.64
N TRP A 167 -6.35 13.33 -0.44
CA TRP A 167 -7.19 12.14 -0.23
C TRP A 167 -8.71 12.45 -0.13
N MET A 168 -9.14 13.72 -0.32
CA MET A 168 -10.45 14.22 0.05
C MET A 168 -11.38 14.43 -1.15
N SER A 169 -11.36 13.51 -2.14
CA SER A 169 -12.37 13.51 -3.21
C SER A 169 -12.57 12.15 -3.85
N VAL A 170 -13.79 11.90 -4.35
CA VAL A 170 -14.11 10.74 -5.21
C VAL A 170 -13.22 10.70 -6.46
N ARG A 171 -12.86 11.86 -6.99
CA ARG A 171 -12.01 11.95 -8.19
C ARG A 171 -10.62 11.43 -7.92
N SER A 172 -10.03 11.81 -6.80
CA SER A 172 -8.72 11.32 -6.35
C SER A 172 -8.78 9.78 -6.14
N ALA A 173 -9.75 9.30 -5.38
CA ALA A 173 -9.92 7.87 -5.11
C ALA A 173 -10.04 7.03 -6.40
N ARG A 174 -10.89 7.46 -7.36
CA ARG A 174 -11.13 6.71 -8.61
C ARG A 174 -9.94 6.60 -9.54
N ILE A 175 -8.96 7.47 -9.45
CA ILE A 175 -7.76 7.43 -10.31
C ILE A 175 -6.56 6.78 -9.62
N TYR A 176 -6.56 6.68 -8.31
CA TYR A 176 -5.41 6.33 -7.50
C TYR A 176 -4.71 5.04 -7.96
N GLU A 177 -5.42 3.93 -8.10
CA GLU A 177 -4.84 2.66 -8.53
C GLU A 177 -4.18 2.73 -9.90
N PHE A 178 -4.86 3.38 -10.86
CA PHE A 178 -4.32 3.51 -12.22
C PHE A 178 -3.12 4.46 -12.27
N GLN A 179 -3.11 5.48 -11.40
CA GLN A 179 -2.01 6.43 -11.27
C GLN A 179 -0.78 5.74 -10.66
N THR A 180 -0.93 4.99 -9.58
CA THR A 180 0.17 4.27 -8.94
C THR A 180 0.71 3.13 -9.81
N GLU A 181 -0.15 2.39 -10.51
CA GLU A 181 0.30 1.41 -11.50
C GLU A 181 1.08 2.06 -12.66
N THR A 182 0.67 3.25 -13.08
CA THR A 182 1.41 4.00 -14.11
C THR A 182 2.76 4.47 -13.58
N LEU A 183 2.81 4.94 -12.33
CA LEU A 183 4.04 5.38 -11.66
C LEU A 183 5.05 4.23 -11.55
N PHE A 184 4.60 3.07 -11.12
CA PHE A 184 5.42 1.87 -10.91
C PHE A 184 5.40 0.91 -12.11
N GLN A 185 5.02 1.38 -13.29
CA GLN A 185 5.11 0.67 -14.56
C GLN A 185 4.49 -0.74 -14.53
N GLY A 186 3.34 -0.86 -13.84
CA GLY A 186 2.58 -2.10 -13.74
C GLY A 186 3.01 -3.05 -12.63
N SER A 187 3.94 -2.64 -11.76
CA SER A 187 4.45 -3.48 -10.66
C SER A 187 3.78 -3.23 -9.31
N GLN A 188 2.93 -2.20 -9.17
CA GLN A 188 2.28 -1.84 -7.91
C GLN A 188 1.55 -3.03 -7.26
N ASP A 189 0.68 -3.70 -8.00
CA ASP A 189 -0.07 -4.85 -7.49
C ASP A 189 0.86 -6.01 -7.05
N ALA A 190 1.95 -6.26 -7.76
CA ALA A 190 2.91 -7.31 -7.41
C ALA A 190 3.70 -6.95 -6.14
N MET A 191 4.06 -5.66 -5.97
CA MET A 191 4.66 -5.17 -4.72
C MET A 191 3.71 -5.35 -3.54
N GLN A 192 2.44 -5.00 -3.70
CA GLN A 192 1.42 -5.21 -2.66
C GLN A 192 1.24 -6.70 -2.33
N ARG A 193 1.15 -7.58 -3.34
CA ARG A 193 1.00 -9.03 -3.12
C ARG A 193 2.17 -9.65 -2.37
N ALA A 194 3.36 -9.06 -2.38
CA ALA A 194 4.47 -9.53 -1.56
C ALA A 194 4.10 -9.63 -0.07
N ALA A 195 3.19 -8.76 0.42
CA ALA A 195 2.67 -8.81 1.78
C ALA A 195 1.80 -10.05 2.08
N LEU A 196 1.32 -10.74 1.05
CA LEU A 196 0.57 -11.99 1.23
C LEU A 196 1.49 -13.18 1.58
N ALA A 197 2.78 -13.12 1.30
CA ALA A 197 3.69 -14.24 1.58
C ALA A 197 3.82 -14.53 3.09
N PRO A 198 4.11 -13.55 3.96
CA PRO A 198 4.09 -13.78 5.41
C PRO A 198 2.68 -14.16 5.91
N LEU A 199 1.61 -13.59 5.34
CA LEU A 199 0.25 -14.01 5.67
C LEU A 199 0.02 -15.47 5.30
N GLY A 200 0.43 -15.92 4.09
CA GLY A 200 0.29 -17.30 3.65
C GLY A 200 1.02 -18.29 4.55
N ARG A 201 2.24 -17.95 4.97
CA ARG A 201 3.00 -18.74 5.94
C ARG A 201 2.27 -18.83 7.30
N TYR A 202 1.75 -17.72 7.79
CA TYR A 202 1.00 -17.66 9.03
C TYR A 202 -0.31 -18.45 8.95
N MET A 203 -1.00 -18.43 7.82
CA MET A 203 -2.28 -19.12 7.62
C MET A 203 -2.13 -20.63 7.38
N ALA A 204 -0.91 -21.14 7.17
CA ALA A 204 -0.68 -22.57 6.96
C ALA A 204 -1.26 -23.42 8.10
N GLY A 205 -2.21 -24.30 7.77
CA GLY A 205 -2.90 -25.16 8.73
C GLY A 205 -3.96 -24.49 9.61
N ARG A 206 -4.26 -23.19 9.40
CA ARG A 206 -5.30 -22.45 10.13
C ARG A 206 -6.59 -22.36 9.33
N ASP A 207 -7.72 -22.37 10.04
CA ASP A 207 -9.04 -22.15 9.44
C ASP A 207 -9.34 -20.65 9.33
N ALA A 208 -9.33 -20.13 8.10
CA ALA A 208 -9.62 -18.73 7.83
C ALA A 208 -11.02 -18.29 8.28
N SER A 209 -12.00 -19.21 8.38
CA SER A 209 -13.37 -18.88 8.78
C SER A 209 -13.49 -18.49 10.27
N SER A 210 -12.55 -18.93 11.08
CA SER A 210 -12.47 -18.61 12.52
C SER A 210 -11.67 -17.35 12.81
N MET A 211 -11.00 -16.75 11.79
CA MET A 211 -10.06 -15.66 11.97
C MET A 211 -10.62 -14.31 11.53
N THR A 212 -10.04 -13.26 12.08
CA THR A 212 -10.37 -11.87 11.80
C THR A 212 -9.15 -11.11 11.32
N LEU A 213 -9.32 -10.26 10.30
CA LEU A 213 -8.27 -9.42 9.76
C LEU A 213 -8.71 -7.95 9.72
N LEU A 214 -7.82 -7.06 10.13
CA LEU A 214 -7.93 -5.61 9.96
C LEU A 214 -6.89 -5.14 8.92
N GLU A 215 -7.35 -4.43 7.90
CA GLU A 215 -6.49 -3.64 7.02
C GLU A 215 -6.62 -2.16 7.41
N VAL A 216 -5.51 -1.57 7.86
CA VAL A 216 -5.44 -0.17 8.32
C VAL A 216 -4.97 0.71 7.18
N ALA A 217 -5.62 1.85 6.97
CA ALA A 217 -5.39 2.76 5.86
C ALA A 217 -5.47 2.04 4.50
N ALA A 218 -6.59 1.32 4.30
CA ALA A 218 -6.78 0.43 3.16
C ALA A 218 -6.92 1.15 1.81
N GLY A 219 -6.99 2.48 1.81
CA GLY A 219 -7.14 3.28 0.61
C GLY A 219 -8.36 2.88 -0.20
N THR A 220 -8.16 2.55 -1.46
CA THR A 220 -9.21 2.10 -2.38
C THR A 220 -9.58 0.62 -2.24
N GLY A 221 -9.01 -0.09 -1.25
CA GLY A 221 -9.28 -1.51 -1.02
C GLY A 221 -8.74 -2.45 -2.10
N ARG A 222 -7.84 -1.98 -2.96
CA ARG A 222 -7.26 -2.83 -4.01
C ARG A 222 -6.54 -4.05 -3.43
N PHE A 223 -5.67 -3.82 -2.45
CA PHE A 223 -4.97 -4.92 -1.79
C PHE A 223 -5.93 -5.89 -1.09
N HIS A 224 -7.00 -5.36 -0.50
CA HIS A 224 -8.03 -6.17 0.16
C HIS A 224 -8.67 -7.20 -0.76
N THR A 225 -8.84 -6.87 -2.03
CA THR A 225 -9.39 -7.84 -3.00
C THR A 225 -8.49 -9.06 -3.17
N PHE A 226 -7.16 -8.91 -3.05
CA PHE A 226 -6.24 -10.04 -3.03
C PHE A 226 -6.33 -10.86 -1.73
N ILE A 227 -6.55 -10.21 -0.59
CA ILE A 227 -6.84 -10.93 0.67
C ILE A 227 -8.10 -11.77 0.50
N LYS A 228 -9.19 -11.19 -0.01
CA LYS A 228 -10.47 -11.90 -0.21
C LYS A 228 -10.38 -12.98 -1.29
N ASP A 229 -9.54 -12.83 -2.30
CA ASP A 229 -9.32 -13.91 -3.25
C ASP A 229 -8.61 -15.11 -2.61
N ASN A 230 -7.69 -14.88 -1.68
CA ASN A 230 -6.99 -15.95 -0.98
C ASN A 230 -7.81 -16.54 0.17
N TYR A 231 -8.48 -15.71 0.96
CA TYR A 231 -9.19 -16.08 2.19
C TYR A 231 -10.64 -15.57 2.18
N PRO A 232 -11.52 -16.07 1.27
CA PRO A 232 -12.89 -15.57 1.14
C PRO A 232 -13.72 -15.77 2.40
N SER A 233 -13.47 -16.82 3.17
CA SER A 233 -14.19 -17.14 4.42
C SER A 233 -13.72 -16.33 5.64
N MET A 234 -12.60 -15.59 5.54
CA MET A 234 -12.09 -14.75 6.62
C MET A 234 -12.98 -13.53 6.83
N ARG A 235 -13.29 -13.21 8.09
CA ARG A 235 -13.96 -11.96 8.46
C ARG A 235 -12.94 -10.83 8.40
N THR A 236 -13.25 -9.79 7.62
CA THR A 236 -12.30 -8.70 7.37
C THR A 236 -12.93 -7.34 7.62
N THR A 237 -12.11 -6.43 8.09
CA THR A 237 -12.45 -5.02 8.28
C THR A 237 -11.42 -4.16 7.57
N LEU A 238 -11.88 -3.17 6.79
CA LEU A 238 -11.05 -2.10 6.24
C LEU A 238 -11.27 -0.84 7.05
N SER A 239 -10.18 -0.17 7.41
CA SER A 239 -10.24 1.19 7.94
C SER A 239 -9.44 2.15 7.07
N ASP A 240 -9.96 3.35 6.89
CA ASP A 240 -9.28 4.47 6.24
C ASP A 240 -9.82 5.79 6.79
N LEU A 241 -8.99 6.81 6.79
CA LEU A 241 -9.41 8.14 7.26
C LEU A 241 -10.24 8.88 6.21
N SER A 242 -10.01 8.61 4.91
CA SER A 242 -10.76 9.22 3.83
C SER A 242 -12.10 8.50 3.59
N PRO A 243 -13.24 9.17 3.77
CA PRO A 243 -14.53 8.59 3.42
C PRO A 243 -14.68 8.34 1.91
N TYR A 244 -13.97 9.11 1.10
CA TYR A 244 -13.98 8.96 -0.37
C TYR A 244 -13.22 7.72 -0.82
N TYR A 245 -12.08 7.43 -0.19
CA TYR A 245 -11.30 6.23 -0.45
C TYR A 245 -12.04 5.00 0.07
N LEU A 246 -12.68 5.06 1.24
CA LEU A 246 -13.57 3.99 1.71
C LEU A 246 -14.76 3.74 0.77
N GLY A 247 -15.31 4.79 0.16
CA GLY A 247 -16.35 4.65 -0.87
C GLY A 247 -15.86 3.87 -2.08
N GLU A 248 -14.69 4.20 -2.61
CA GLU A 248 -14.07 3.45 -3.71
C GLU A 248 -13.67 2.03 -3.29
N ALA A 249 -13.18 1.84 -2.04
CA ALA A 249 -12.88 0.53 -1.48
C ALA A 249 -14.11 -0.38 -1.47
N ARG A 250 -15.26 0.16 -1.08
CA ARG A 250 -16.53 -0.56 -1.14
C ARG A 250 -16.86 -0.99 -2.56
N GLU A 251 -16.83 -0.04 -3.52
CA GLU A 251 -17.09 -0.34 -4.94
C GLU A 251 -16.14 -1.43 -5.49
N ASN A 252 -14.88 -1.41 -5.10
CA ASN A 252 -13.89 -2.41 -5.51
C ASN A 252 -14.14 -3.79 -4.90
N VAL A 253 -14.44 -3.86 -3.60
CA VAL A 253 -14.73 -5.11 -2.90
C VAL A 253 -16.05 -5.72 -3.39
N GLU A 254 -17.09 -4.91 -3.61
CA GLU A 254 -18.36 -5.36 -4.18
C GLU A 254 -18.16 -5.88 -5.61
N TYR A 255 -17.43 -5.14 -6.45
CA TYR A 255 -17.08 -5.62 -7.79
C TYR A 255 -16.35 -6.96 -7.75
N PHE A 256 -15.38 -7.11 -6.82
CA PHE A 256 -14.66 -8.38 -6.67
C PHE A 256 -15.58 -9.50 -6.21
N ALA A 257 -16.51 -9.23 -5.29
CA ALA A 257 -17.49 -10.21 -4.81
C ALA A 257 -18.38 -10.72 -5.96
N ASP A 258 -18.91 -9.81 -6.77
CA ASP A 258 -19.71 -10.13 -7.96
C ASP A 258 -18.90 -10.89 -9.00
N PHE A 259 -17.66 -10.48 -9.24
CA PHE A 259 -16.75 -11.18 -10.14
C PHE A 259 -16.48 -12.60 -9.65
N ASN A 260 -16.10 -12.77 -8.36
CA ASN A 260 -15.83 -14.08 -7.78
C ASN A 260 -17.07 -14.99 -7.82
N ALA A 261 -18.26 -14.47 -7.53
CA ALA A 261 -19.50 -15.24 -7.60
C ALA A 261 -19.78 -15.79 -9.00
N ARG A 262 -19.39 -15.06 -10.06
CA ARG A 262 -19.51 -15.52 -11.46
C ARG A 262 -18.47 -16.56 -11.86
N VAL A 263 -17.21 -16.38 -11.44
CA VAL A 263 -16.11 -17.23 -11.90
C VAL A 263 -15.79 -18.37 -10.94
N ASN A 264 -16.15 -18.25 -9.67
CA ASN A 264 -15.91 -19.23 -8.61
C ASN A 264 -17.14 -19.37 -7.67
N PRO A 265 -18.32 -19.80 -8.17
CA PRO A 265 -19.56 -19.77 -7.39
C PRO A 265 -19.54 -20.62 -6.12
N GLN A 266 -18.64 -21.62 -6.03
CA GLN A 266 -18.46 -22.44 -4.82
C GLN A 266 -17.63 -21.76 -3.73
N ARG A 267 -17.04 -20.59 -3.99
CA ARG A 267 -16.21 -19.85 -3.03
C ARG A 267 -16.99 -18.67 -2.46
N ALA A 268 -17.92 -18.98 -1.56
CA ALA A 268 -18.70 -17.96 -0.86
C ALA A 268 -17.78 -17.03 -0.05
N MET A 269 -18.03 -15.73 -0.15
CA MET A 269 -17.29 -14.71 0.58
C MET A 269 -18.05 -14.26 1.81
N GLN A 270 -17.33 -14.12 2.94
CA GLN A 270 -17.84 -13.38 4.09
C GLN A 270 -17.85 -11.87 3.77
N PRO A 271 -18.83 -11.12 4.28
CA PRO A 271 -18.86 -9.68 4.14
C PRO A 271 -17.62 -8.99 4.69
N THR A 272 -17.27 -7.86 4.12
CA THR A 272 -16.22 -6.97 4.62
C THR A 272 -16.86 -5.78 5.33
N SER A 273 -16.35 -5.42 6.50
CA SER A 273 -16.74 -4.21 7.23
C SER A 273 -15.87 -3.03 6.81
N PHE A 274 -16.45 -1.82 6.79
CA PHE A 274 -15.75 -0.58 6.42
C PHE A 274 -15.90 0.42 7.56
N VAL A 275 -14.78 0.95 8.05
CA VAL A 275 -14.75 1.85 9.22
C VAL A 275 -13.92 3.07 8.88
N GLN A 276 -14.50 4.27 9.00
CA GLN A 276 -13.72 5.49 8.92
C GLN A 276 -12.96 5.67 10.23
N ALA A 277 -11.62 5.64 10.18
CA ALA A 277 -10.76 5.78 11.35
C ALA A 277 -9.39 6.33 10.98
N ALA A 278 -8.80 7.11 11.89
CA ALA A 278 -7.39 7.42 11.84
C ALA A 278 -6.58 6.22 12.33
N ALA A 279 -5.42 5.95 11.70
CA ALA A 279 -4.57 4.82 12.08
C ALA A 279 -4.01 4.96 13.52
N GLN A 280 -3.90 6.18 14.01
CA GLN A 280 -3.45 6.53 15.36
C GLN A 280 -4.54 6.50 16.44
N ASP A 281 -5.79 6.22 16.06
CA ASP A 281 -6.95 6.14 16.97
C ASP A 281 -7.98 5.18 16.38
N LEU A 282 -7.73 3.87 16.54
CA LEU A 282 -8.55 2.81 15.96
C LEU A 282 -9.73 2.47 16.90
N PRO A 283 -10.99 2.55 16.42
CA PRO A 283 -12.18 2.36 17.25
C PRO A 283 -12.47 0.86 17.50
N PHE A 284 -11.45 0.08 17.78
CA PHE A 284 -11.58 -1.35 18.07
C PHE A 284 -11.07 -1.67 19.48
N PRO A 285 -11.67 -2.66 20.16
CA PRO A 285 -11.13 -3.14 21.42
C PRO A 285 -9.73 -3.73 21.28
N ASP A 286 -9.00 -3.81 22.38
CA ASP A 286 -7.73 -4.52 22.44
C ASP A 286 -7.89 -5.99 21.99
N ALA A 287 -6.86 -6.54 21.37
CA ALA A 287 -6.81 -7.94 20.98
C ALA A 287 -8.03 -8.41 20.17
N SER A 288 -8.49 -7.61 19.20
CA SER A 288 -9.68 -7.87 18.38
C SER A 288 -9.40 -8.69 17.12
N PHE A 289 -8.18 -8.61 16.60
CA PHE A 289 -7.83 -9.18 15.30
C PHE A 289 -6.70 -10.19 15.38
N ASP A 290 -6.83 -11.29 14.64
CA ASP A 290 -5.78 -12.30 14.49
C ASP A 290 -4.66 -11.82 13.55
N VAL A 291 -5.02 -10.96 12.58
CA VAL A 291 -4.10 -10.37 11.61
C VAL A 291 -4.38 -8.87 11.50
N VAL A 292 -3.33 -8.07 11.51
CA VAL A 292 -3.38 -6.64 11.15
C VAL A 292 -2.45 -6.42 9.98
N MET A 293 -2.92 -5.71 8.94
CA MET A 293 -2.13 -5.38 7.75
C MET A 293 -2.19 -3.90 7.44
N ASN A 294 -1.09 -3.39 6.91
CA ASN A 294 -1.04 -2.03 6.39
C ASN A 294 -0.14 -1.97 5.16
N ILE A 295 -0.58 -1.23 4.14
CA ILE A 295 0.11 -1.08 2.86
C ILE A 295 0.25 0.41 2.55
N TYR A 296 1.50 0.91 2.51
CA TYR A 296 1.85 2.28 2.13
C TYR A 296 1.20 3.38 2.97
N LEU A 297 1.54 3.45 4.26
CA LEU A 297 1.06 4.49 5.16
C LEU A 297 2.18 5.24 5.86
N PHE A 298 3.19 4.53 6.36
CA PHE A 298 4.15 5.10 7.31
C PHE A 298 5.00 6.23 6.69
N HIS A 299 5.28 6.15 5.37
CA HIS A 299 6.00 7.21 4.67
C HIS A 299 5.21 8.52 4.52
N GLU A 300 3.88 8.48 4.70
CA GLU A 300 2.96 9.62 4.61
C GLU A 300 2.73 10.32 5.97
N MET A 301 3.27 9.79 7.05
CA MET A 301 3.01 10.24 8.42
C MET A 301 4.24 10.90 9.05
N GLU A 302 4.04 11.84 9.95
CA GLU A 302 5.09 12.35 10.83
C GLU A 302 5.43 11.35 11.96
N ALA A 303 6.60 11.51 12.61
CA ALA A 303 7.12 10.55 13.60
C ALA A 303 6.15 10.25 14.74
N THR A 304 5.49 11.26 15.28
CA THR A 304 4.52 11.09 16.39
C THR A 304 3.31 10.27 15.97
N GLN A 305 2.80 10.51 14.78
CA GLN A 305 1.67 9.77 14.22
C GLN A 305 2.05 8.32 13.89
N ARG A 306 3.28 8.08 13.36
CA ARG A 306 3.81 6.73 13.13
C ARG A 306 3.86 5.92 14.43
N ALA A 307 4.37 6.52 15.52
CA ALA A 307 4.45 5.86 16.82
C ALA A 307 3.06 5.50 17.37
N GLN A 308 2.09 6.42 17.26
CA GLN A 308 0.71 6.19 17.68
C GLN A 308 0.04 5.10 16.81
N ALA A 309 0.20 5.14 15.50
CA ALA A 309 -0.35 4.13 14.60
C ALA A 309 0.24 2.73 14.87
N ALA A 310 1.55 2.65 15.12
CA ALA A 310 2.20 1.40 15.48
C ALA A 310 1.65 0.82 16.80
N ALA A 311 1.45 1.67 17.81
CA ALA A 311 0.88 1.28 19.09
C ALA A 311 -0.57 0.79 18.93
N GLU A 312 -1.40 1.48 18.16
CA GLU A 312 -2.79 1.11 17.91
C GLU A 312 -2.92 -0.22 17.13
N MET A 313 -2.09 -0.41 16.09
CA MET A 313 -2.04 -1.68 15.37
C MET A 313 -1.64 -2.85 16.30
N ALA A 314 -0.62 -2.64 17.14
CA ALA A 314 -0.19 -3.63 18.12
C ALA A 314 -1.24 -3.88 19.22
N ARG A 315 -1.97 -2.84 19.66
CA ARG A 315 -3.06 -2.95 20.64
C ARG A 315 -4.20 -3.82 20.09
N CYS A 316 -4.61 -3.55 18.87
CA CYS A 316 -5.71 -4.27 18.20
C CYS A 316 -5.35 -5.72 17.87
N LEU A 317 -4.08 -6.08 17.80
CA LEU A 317 -3.60 -7.41 17.48
C LEU A 317 -3.73 -8.34 18.70
N LYS A 318 -4.27 -9.54 18.51
CA LYS A 318 -4.35 -10.60 19.55
C LYS A 318 -2.96 -11.14 19.90
N PRO A 319 -2.76 -11.65 21.13
CA PRO A 319 -1.61 -12.50 21.43
C PRO A 319 -1.49 -13.67 20.43
N GLY A 320 -0.28 -13.95 19.94
CA GLY A 320 -0.03 -14.92 18.87
C GLY A 320 -0.39 -14.43 17.45
N GLY A 321 -0.97 -13.24 17.31
CA GLY A 321 -1.38 -12.64 16.03
C GLY A 321 -0.22 -12.15 15.17
N LEU A 322 -0.50 -11.95 13.89
CA LEU A 322 0.45 -11.48 12.87
C LEU A 322 0.15 -10.04 12.47
N LEU A 323 1.18 -9.18 12.46
CA LEU A 323 1.15 -7.88 11.83
C LEU A 323 2.04 -7.90 10.59
N VAL A 324 1.54 -7.40 9.45
CA VAL A 324 2.29 -7.28 8.20
C VAL A 324 2.23 -5.84 7.72
N LEU A 325 3.38 -5.28 7.44
CA LEU A 325 3.54 -3.96 6.81
C LEU A 325 4.21 -4.12 5.46
N ASN A 326 3.75 -3.35 4.49
CA ASN A 326 4.42 -3.17 3.22
C ASN A 326 4.50 -1.67 2.93
N ASP A 327 5.71 -1.13 2.87
CA ASP A 327 5.92 0.29 2.65
C ASP A 327 7.13 0.51 1.73
N SER A 328 7.50 1.75 1.46
CA SER A 328 8.64 2.10 0.64
C SER A 328 9.95 1.53 1.21
N LEU A 329 10.97 1.41 0.35
CA LEU A 329 12.34 1.15 0.78
C LEU A 329 12.81 2.19 1.78
N GLN A 330 13.79 1.81 2.58
CA GLN A 330 14.52 2.69 3.48
C GLN A 330 15.95 2.90 2.96
N ARG A 331 16.62 3.93 3.45
CA ARG A 331 18.00 4.23 3.06
C ARG A 331 18.91 3.02 3.31
N GLY A 332 19.69 2.66 2.31
CA GLY A 332 20.66 1.55 2.36
C GLY A 332 20.05 0.19 2.00
N ASP A 333 18.73 0.06 1.86
CA ASP A 333 18.12 -1.19 1.39
C ASP A 333 18.57 -1.55 -0.03
N ARG A 334 18.66 -0.53 -0.89
CA ARG A 334 19.18 -0.61 -2.26
C ARG A 334 19.97 0.66 -2.56
N PRO A 335 21.27 0.71 -2.25
CA PRO A 335 22.10 1.92 -2.39
C PRO A 335 22.07 2.53 -3.80
N GLU A 336 21.90 1.71 -4.82
CA GLU A 336 21.78 2.13 -6.23
C GLU A 336 20.48 2.90 -6.53
N ILE A 337 19.48 2.81 -5.67
CA ILE A 337 18.18 3.49 -5.78
C ILE A 337 18.10 4.69 -4.82
N ASP A 338 18.93 4.78 -3.79
CA ASP A 338 18.89 5.85 -2.79
C ASP A 338 18.86 7.25 -3.41
N ALA A 339 19.63 7.48 -4.47
CA ALA A 339 19.62 8.77 -5.19
C ALA A 339 18.25 9.11 -5.81
N VAL A 340 17.49 8.09 -6.24
CA VAL A 340 16.14 8.27 -6.79
C VAL A 340 15.16 8.57 -5.67
N MET A 341 15.33 7.94 -4.51
CA MET A 341 14.48 8.15 -3.32
C MET A 341 14.54 9.61 -2.85
N HIS A 342 15.69 10.26 -2.90
CA HIS A 342 15.83 11.68 -2.55
C HIS A 342 15.02 12.64 -3.45
N LEU A 343 14.68 12.23 -4.66
CA LEU A 343 13.86 13.02 -5.58
C LEU A 343 12.36 12.84 -5.34
N PHE A 344 11.97 11.79 -4.63
CA PHE A 344 10.58 11.39 -4.47
C PHE A 344 9.74 12.47 -3.74
N PRO A 345 10.16 13.02 -2.58
CA PRO A 345 9.40 14.03 -1.86
C PRO A 345 9.06 15.27 -2.67
N ALA A 346 10.04 15.80 -3.39
CA ALA A 346 9.85 17.00 -4.21
C ALA A 346 8.98 16.73 -5.45
N ASN A 347 9.09 15.52 -6.03
CA ASN A 347 8.31 15.15 -7.21
C ASN A 347 6.86 14.85 -6.88
N TYR A 348 6.57 14.32 -5.68
CA TYR A 348 5.25 13.80 -5.31
C TYR A 348 4.62 14.50 -4.11
N HIS A 349 5.27 15.52 -3.55
CA HIS A 349 4.79 16.24 -2.37
C HIS A 349 4.55 15.30 -1.18
N GLU A 350 5.62 14.63 -0.76
CA GLU A 350 5.61 13.73 0.39
C GLU A 350 6.57 14.25 1.46
N PRO A 351 6.12 15.15 2.33
CA PRO A 351 6.99 15.90 3.23
C PRO A 351 7.65 15.02 4.30
N PHE A 352 7.05 13.89 4.64
CA PHE A 352 7.51 13.00 5.71
C PHE A 352 8.37 11.83 5.23
N TYR A 353 8.51 11.69 3.90
CA TYR A 353 9.18 10.55 3.27
C TYR A 353 10.65 10.39 3.71
N MET A 354 11.42 11.48 3.73
CA MET A 354 12.86 11.40 4.08
C MET A 354 13.08 10.95 5.52
N GLU A 355 12.26 11.43 6.45
CA GLU A 355 12.31 11.00 7.84
C GLU A 355 11.94 9.51 7.98
N TYR A 356 10.96 9.05 7.21
CA TYR A 356 10.61 7.64 7.14
C TYR A 356 11.78 6.77 6.66
N THR A 357 12.58 7.22 5.69
CA THR A 357 13.69 6.41 5.16
C THR A 357 14.78 6.11 6.19
N GLU A 358 14.86 6.89 7.28
CA GLU A 358 15.79 6.71 8.39
C GLU A 358 15.18 5.97 9.58
N LEU A 359 13.90 5.61 9.52
CA LEU A 359 13.17 5.00 10.62
C LEU A 359 13.61 3.54 10.84
N ASP A 360 14.00 3.19 12.07
CA ASP A 360 14.12 1.79 12.46
C ASP A 360 12.73 1.20 12.75
N MET A 361 12.15 0.60 11.72
CA MET A 361 10.82 -0.01 11.80
C MET A 361 10.78 -1.18 12.79
N GLN A 362 11.89 -1.93 12.92
CA GLN A 362 11.94 -3.06 13.84
C GLN A 362 11.98 -2.57 15.30
N ALA A 363 12.79 -1.55 15.59
CA ALA A 363 12.81 -0.93 16.92
C ALA A 363 11.47 -0.30 17.29
N LEU A 364 10.78 0.36 16.33
CA LEU A 364 9.46 0.94 16.54
C LEU A 364 8.45 -0.12 17.01
N PHE A 365 8.34 -1.23 16.31
CA PHE A 365 7.37 -2.28 16.65
C PHE A 365 7.81 -3.15 17.83
N ALA A 366 9.12 -3.32 18.05
CA ALA A 366 9.64 -3.93 19.28
C ALA A 366 9.25 -3.09 20.52
N GLY A 367 9.30 -1.76 20.42
CA GLY A 367 8.79 -0.85 21.45
C GLY A 367 7.28 -0.98 21.73
N CYS A 368 6.52 -1.53 20.77
CA CYS A 368 5.10 -1.87 20.94
C CYS A 368 4.87 -3.34 21.41
N GLY A 369 5.93 -4.06 21.80
CA GLY A 369 5.86 -5.44 22.28
C GLY A 369 5.71 -6.49 21.18
N LEU A 370 6.05 -6.18 19.93
CA LEU A 370 6.02 -7.13 18.82
C LEU A 370 7.42 -7.67 18.51
N GLN A 371 7.49 -8.92 18.14
CA GLN A 371 8.72 -9.61 17.73
C GLN A 371 8.81 -9.67 16.21
N PRO A 372 9.99 -9.38 15.61
CA PRO A 372 10.18 -9.48 14.17
C PRO A 372 10.14 -10.95 13.72
N VAL A 373 9.46 -11.20 12.58
CA VAL A 373 9.35 -12.52 11.96
C VAL A 373 10.13 -12.58 10.66
N SER A 374 9.94 -11.60 9.78
CA SER A 374 10.67 -11.52 8.51
C SER A 374 10.72 -10.09 7.98
N VAL A 375 11.74 -9.83 7.16
CA VAL A 375 11.87 -8.62 6.36
C VAL A 375 12.24 -9.03 4.94
N GLU A 376 11.51 -8.54 3.94
CA GLU A 376 11.72 -8.89 2.53
C GLU A 376 11.64 -7.64 1.65
N LEU A 377 12.56 -7.50 0.69
CA LEU A 377 12.50 -6.43 -0.32
C LEU A 377 11.61 -6.87 -1.48
N ALA A 378 10.76 -5.97 -1.96
CA ALA A 378 9.84 -6.20 -3.07
C ALA A 378 9.93 -5.04 -4.08
N HIS A 379 10.94 -5.06 -4.95
CA HIS A 379 11.27 -3.99 -5.89
C HIS A 379 11.61 -2.68 -5.17
N VAL A 380 10.75 -1.68 -5.21
CA VAL A 380 10.90 -0.40 -4.48
C VAL A 380 10.09 -0.36 -3.19
N SER A 381 9.67 -1.51 -2.71
CA SER A 381 8.96 -1.69 -1.45
C SER A 381 9.68 -2.67 -0.53
N LYS A 382 9.32 -2.62 0.75
CA LYS A 382 9.85 -3.49 1.79
C LYS A 382 8.69 -4.01 2.63
N VAL A 383 8.69 -5.30 2.89
CA VAL A 383 7.67 -5.99 3.68
C VAL A 383 8.26 -6.41 4.99
N TRP A 384 7.63 -6.02 6.09
CA TRP A 384 7.95 -6.48 7.44
C TRP A 384 6.81 -7.33 7.97
N ALA A 385 7.14 -8.39 8.66
CA ALA A 385 6.20 -9.18 9.43
C ALA A 385 6.64 -9.22 10.89
N PHE A 386 5.66 -9.04 11.79
CA PHE A 386 5.86 -9.08 13.23
C PHE A 386 4.82 -10.00 13.85
N ARG A 387 5.14 -10.56 15.00
CA ARG A 387 4.22 -11.38 15.80
C ARG A 387 4.05 -10.75 17.19
N LYS A 388 2.86 -10.75 17.70
CA LYS A 388 2.62 -10.45 19.11
C LYS A 388 2.87 -11.70 19.93
N PRO A 389 3.75 -11.70 20.95
CA PRO A 389 3.96 -12.86 21.82
C PRO A 389 2.65 -13.34 22.44
N THR A 390 2.55 -14.64 22.70
CA THR A 390 1.45 -15.20 23.49
C THR A 390 1.62 -14.84 24.96
N GLU A 391 0.54 -14.91 25.74
CA GLU A 391 0.61 -14.67 27.18
C GLU A 391 1.57 -15.64 27.90
N GLU A 392 1.63 -16.90 27.45
CA GLU A 392 2.53 -17.91 28.00
C GLU A 392 4.01 -17.58 27.72
N GLU A 393 4.34 -17.08 26.51
CA GLU A 393 5.71 -16.66 26.16
C GLU A 393 6.12 -15.45 27.00
N VAL A 394 5.27 -14.45 27.15
CA VAL A 394 5.54 -13.28 28.01
C VAL A 394 5.78 -13.68 29.46
N MET A 395 4.96 -14.60 30.00
CA MET A 395 5.15 -15.10 31.37
C MET A 395 6.46 -15.86 31.52
N THR A 396 6.84 -16.66 30.52
CA THR A 396 8.11 -17.42 30.53
C THR A 396 9.31 -16.50 30.54
N ASP A 397 9.30 -15.45 29.73
CA ASP A 397 10.38 -14.47 29.66
C ASP A 397 10.53 -13.71 31.00
N VAL A 398 9.42 -13.25 31.59
CA VAL A 398 9.42 -12.57 32.91
C VAL A 398 9.96 -13.48 34.03
N VAL A 399 9.58 -14.75 34.06
CA VAL A 399 10.09 -15.71 35.05
C VAL A 399 11.57 -15.97 34.83
N GLY A 400 12.01 -16.11 33.57
CA GLY A 400 13.43 -16.30 33.23
C GLY A 400 14.30 -15.13 33.67
N GLU A 401 13.87 -13.88 33.38
CA GLU A 401 14.55 -12.68 33.82
C GLU A 401 14.62 -12.55 35.37
N ALA A 402 13.50 -12.88 36.05
CA ALA A 402 13.47 -12.86 37.52
C ALA A 402 14.41 -13.91 38.14
N MET A 403 14.51 -15.08 37.55
CA MET A 403 15.45 -16.13 38.02
C MET A 403 16.92 -15.73 37.78
N ALA A 404 17.24 -15.16 36.62
CA ALA A 404 18.57 -14.68 36.31
C ALA A 404 19.03 -13.55 37.27
N ALA A 405 18.11 -12.65 37.64
CA ALA A 405 18.37 -11.58 38.59
C ALA A 405 18.52 -12.05 40.05
N MET A 406 18.17 -13.31 40.37
CA MET A 406 18.36 -13.91 41.70
C MET A 406 19.69 -14.67 41.81
N ASP A 407 20.33 -14.99 40.67
CA ASP A 407 21.63 -15.71 40.62
C ASP A 407 22.83 -14.74 40.56
N ASP A 408 22.61 -13.42 40.35
CA ASP A 408 23.61 -12.34 40.45
C ASP A 408 23.59 -11.69 41.86
#